data_1d587b32bf1cd8b218d3ff427b3d783d
#
_entry.id   1d587b32bf1cd8b218d3ff427b3d783d
#
_cell.length_a   1.000
_cell.length_b   1.000
_cell.length_c   1.000
_cell.angle_alpha   90.00
_cell.angle_beta   90.00
_cell.angle_gamma   90.00
#
_symmetry.space_group_name_H-M   'P 1'
#
loop_
_entity.id
_entity.type
_entity.pdbx_description
1 polymer ?
#
loop_
_entity_poly.entity_id
_entity_poly.type
_entity_poly.pdbx_seq_one_letter_code
_entity_poly.pdbx_strand_id
1 'polypeptide(L)'
;MLREAFEAARVGVEVGPDLAVLRQVMSGARRAVVYAGTFAELNAALALGAQFNFAPVIVGGDAADKVVDKLAERSAGVVLGTMSPADRIADLELPSKLAAAGVPFCFAGRPEQMRVSAALAVRYGLAREAAHAALTRTPATLLGQQAEVGSLRQGCSADFVVFDGDLLDLSARHVATWVDGVHVYGESHSHSPNNSRANR
;
A
#
# COMPACT_ATOMS: atom_id res chain seq x y z
N MET A 1 0.88 -3.11 -29.02
CA MET A 1 1.93 -3.79 -28.19
C MET A 1 1.36 -4.43 -26.93
N LEU A 2 1.05 -3.71 -25.82
CA LEU A 2 0.62 -4.38 -24.56
C LEU A 2 -0.69 -5.17 -24.69
N ARG A 3 -1.72 -4.60 -25.33
CA ARG A 3 -2.99 -5.29 -25.60
C ARG A 3 -2.78 -6.56 -26.42
N GLU A 4 -1.98 -6.53 -27.47
CA GLU A 4 -1.65 -7.68 -28.31
C GLU A 4 -0.94 -8.78 -27.50
N ALA A 5 -0.06 -8.42 -26.57
CA ALA A 5 0.58 -9.36 -25.66
C ALA A 5 -0.45 -10.06 -24.75
N PHE A 6 -1.41 -9.32 -24.20
CA PHE A 6 -2.49 -9.92 -23.42
C PHE A 6 -3.40 -10.82 -24.28
N GLU A 7 -3.72 -10.42 -25.52
CA GLU A 7 -4.46 -11.28 -26.47
C GLU A 7 -3.71 -12.57 -26.79
N ALA A 8 -2.41 -12.49 -27.09
CA ALA A 8 -1.57 -13.65 -27.33
C ALA A 8 -1.50 -14.57 -26.09
N ALA A 9 -1.37 -14.00 -24.91
CA ALA A 9 -1.40 -14.75 -23.66
C ALA A 9 -2.74 -15.48 -23.45
N ARG A 10 -3.86 -14.85 -23.83
CA ARG A 10 -5.22 -15.41 -23.70
C ARG A 10 -5.45 -16.59 -24.67
N VAL A 11 -4.98 -16.49 -25.91
CA VAL A 11 -5.18 -17.51 -26.95
C VAL A 11 -4.33 -18.76 -26.70
N GLY A 12 -3.33 -18.73 -25.82
CA GLY A 12 -2.58 -19.91 -25.42
C GLY A 12 -1.49 -20.33 -26.40
N VAL A 13 -1.09 -19.47 -27.34
CA VAL A 13 0.06 -19.70 -28.22
C VAL A 13 1.31 -19.87 -27.36
N GLU A 14 2.09 -20.91 -27.59
CA GLU A 14 3.38 -21.14 -26.91
C GLU A 14 4.34 -20.00 -27.25
N VAL A 15 4.49 -19.07 -26.33
CA VAL A 15 5.40 -17.94 -26.48
C VAL A 15 5.97 -17.61 -25.11
N GLY A 16 7.27 -17.63 -25.03
CA GLY A 16 8.17 -17.17 -23.98
C GLY A 16 7.69 -16.88 -22.55
N PRO A 17 8.58 -16.73 -21.60
CA PRO A 17 8.26 -16.54 -20.16
C PRO A 17 7.37 -15.33 -19.90
N ASP A 18 7.41 -14.30 -20.75
CA ASP A 18 6.64 -13.07 -20.59
C ASP A 18 5.12 -13.29 -20.68
N LEU A 19 4.66 -14.16 -21.59
CA LEU A 19 3.22 -14.44 -21.71
C LEU A 19 2.70 -15.32 -20.55
N ALA A 20 3.55 -16.15 -19.95
CA ALA A 20 3.20 -16.90 -18.73
C ALA A 20 2.88 -15.94 -17.57
N VAL A 21 3.63 -14.85 -17.42
CA VAL A 21 3.37 -13.81 -16.43
C VAL A 21 2.03 -13.12 -16.68
N LEU A 22 1.69 -12.78 -17.92
CA LEU A 22 0.40 -12.16 -18.25
C LEU A 22 -0.78 -13.10 -17.96
N ARG A 23 -0.65 -14.41 -18.15
CA ARG A 23 -1.66 -15.39 -17.73
C ARG A 23 -1.85 -15.41 -16.22
N GLN A 24 -0.77 -15.31 -15.46
CA GLN A 24 -0.84 -15.21 -13.99
C GLN A 24 -1.54 -13.93 -13.54
N VAL A 25 -1.36 -12.81 -14.26
CA VAL A 25 -2.10 -11.57 -14.01
C VAL A 25 -3.59 -11.76 -14.30
N MET A 26 -3.96 -12.33 -15.44
CA MET A 26 -5.36 -12.59 -15.80
C MET A 26 -6.06 -13.58 -14.87
N SER A 27 -5.33 -14.55 -14.31
CA SER A 27 -5.86 -15.50 -13.33
C SER A 27 -5.90 -14.96 -11.89
N GLY A 28 -5.36 -13.75 -11.64
CA GLY A 28 -5.24 -13.17 -10.31
C GLY A 28 -4.09 -13.74 -9.45
N ALA A 29 -3.29 -14.66 -9.99
CA ALA A 29 -2.14 -15.22 -9.29
C ALA A 29 -0.99 -14.20 -9.14
N ARG A 30 -0.97 -13.15 -9.96
CA ARG A 30 -0.06 -12.02 -9.84
C ARG A 30 -0.80 -10.68 -9.90
N ARG A 31 -0.30 -9.70 -9.20
CA ARG A 31 -0.79 -8.32 -9.28
C ARG A 31 -0.12 -7.60 -10.45
N ALA A 32 -0.92 -6.85 -11.22
CA ALA A 32 -0.43 -5.94 -12.24
C ALA A 32 -0.20 -4.56 -11.62
N VAL A 33 1.03 -4.09 -11.61
CA VAL A 33 1.38 -2.73 -11.19
C VAL A 33 1.56 -1.88 -12.44
N VAL A 34 0.81 -0.78 -12.53
CA VAL A 34 0.75 0.08 -13.71
C VAL A 34 1.05 1.52 -13.30
N TYR A 35 2.04 2.14 -13.92
CA TYR A 35 2.31 3.56 -13.74
C TYR A 35 1.35 4.38 -14.61
N ALA A 36 0.54 5.22 -13.97
CA ALA A 36 -0.45 6.06 -14.64
C ALA A 36 -0.70 7.33 -13.79
N GLY A 37 -0.22 8.48 -14.27
CA GLY A 37 -0.40 9.78 -13.61
C GLY A 37 -1.51 10.61 -14.24
N THR A 38 -1.72 10.49 -15.54
CA THR A 38 -2.72 11.26 -16.27
C THR A 38 -4.09 10.58 -16.33
N PHE A 39 -5.15 11.38 -16.51
CA PHE A 39 -6.51 10.86 -16.72
C PHE A 39 -6.60 9.86 -17.87
N ALA A 40 -5.89 10.10 -18.97
CA ALA A 40 -5.88 9.21 -20.13
C ALA A 40 -5.24 7.85 -19.81
N GLU A 41 -4.10 7.87 -19.11
CA GLU A 41 -3.38 6.66 -18.69
C GLU A 41 -4.21 5.84 -17.68
N LEU A 42 -4.84 6.51 -16.71
CA LEU A 42 -5.74 5.86 -15.74
C LEU A 42 -6.88 5.14 -16.44
N ASN A 43 -7.59 5.82 -17.38
CA ASN A 43 -8.65 5.18 -18.13
C ASN A 43 -8.14 4.01 -19.00
N ALA A 44 -6.95 4.15 -19.61
CA ALA A 44 -6.36 3.07 -20.40
C ALA A 44 -6.00 1.85 -19.51
N ALA A 45 -5.44 2.06 -18.32
CA ALA A 45 -5.13 1.00 -17.37
C ALA A 45 -6.39 0.27 -16.89
N LEU A 46 -7.43 1.02 -16.53
CA LEU A 46 -8.72 0.48 -16.10
C LEU A 46 -9.45 -0.26 -17.22
N ALA A 47 -9.40 0.26 -18.46
CA ALA A 47 -9.97 -0.40 -19.63
C ALA A 47 -9.24 -1.71 -19.96
N LEU A 48 -7.92 -1.73 -19.83
CA LEU A 48 -7.12 -2.96 -19.99
C LEU A 48 -7.48 -4.00 -18.93
N GLY A 49 -7.55 -3.59 -17.66
CA GLY A 49 -7.99 -4.46 -16.56
C GLY A 49 -9.40 -5.03 -16.79
N ALA A 50 -10.31 -4.21 -17.30
CA ALA A 50 -11.67 -4.64 -17.68
C ALA A 50 -11.67 -5.69 -18.80
N GLN A 51 -10.89 -5.44 -19.85
CA GLN A 51 -10.83 -6.32 -21.03
C GLN A 51 -10.23 -7.69 -20.70
N PHE A 52 -9.24 -7.73 -19.80
CA PHE A 52 -8.50 -8.95 -19.47
C PHE A 52 -8.75 -9.48 -18.06
N ASN A 53 -9.78 -8.96 -17.41
CA ASN A 53 -10.30 -9.42 -16.11
C ASN A 53 -9.24 -9.41 -14.98
N PHE A 54 -8.54 -8.29 -14.82
CA PHE A 54 -7.66 -8.09 -13.66
C PHE A 54 -7.88 -6.72 -13.02
N ALA A 55 -7.60 -6.63 -11.73
CA ALA A 55 -7.61 -5.37 -10.96
C ALA A 55 -6.19 -4.78 -10.95
N PRO A 56 -5.93 -3.62 -11.60
CA PRO A 56 -4.63 -3.01 -11.59
C PRO A 56 -4.33 -2.34 -10.25
N VAL A 57 -3.06 -2.35 -9.85
CA VAL A 57 -2.50 -1.47 -8.81
C VAL A 57 -1.84 -0.30 -9.54
N ILE A 58 -2.41 0.89 -9.39
CA ILE A 58 -1.98 2.08 -10.11
C ILE A 58 -0.99 2.86 -9.26
N VAL A 59 0.19 3.14 -9.81
CA VAL A 59 1.22 3.98 -9.19
C VAL A 59 1.21 5.36 -9.83
N GLY A 60 1.19 6.39 -9.03
CA GLY A 60 1.03 7.81 -9.42
C GLY A 60 -0.35 8.30 -9.03
N GLY A 61 -1.34 8.12 -9.90
CA GLY A 61 -2.73 8.41 -9.55
C GLY A 61 -3.06 9.88 -9.31
N ASP A 62 -2.26 10.83 -9.82
CA ASP A 62 -2.46 12.28 -9.60
C ASP A 62 -3.84 12.77 -10.10
N ALA A 63 -4.41 12.09 -11.09
CA ALA A 63 -5.76 12.35 -11.60
C ALA A 63 -6.80 11.32 -11.12
N ALA A 64 -6.53 10.57 -10.05
CA ALA A 64 -7.43 9.53 -9.54
C ALA A 64 -8.75 10.12 -9.03
N ASP A 65 -8.76 11.37 -8.58
CA ASP A 65 -9.97 12.12 -8.19
C ASP A 65 -11.05 12.12 -9.28
N LYS A 66 -10.66 12.06 -10.55
CA LYS A 66 -11.55 12.08 -11.73
C LYS A 66 -12.12 10.72 -12.11
N VAL A 67 -11.65 9.65 -11.50
CA VAL A 67 -12.00 8.26 -11.86
C VAL A 67 -12.27 7.37 -10.64
N VAL A 68 -12.55 7.97 -9.48
CA VAL A 68 -12.77 7.25 -8.21
C VAL A 68 -13.80 6.13 -8.35
N ASP A 69 -14.95 6.42 -8.98
CA ASP A 69 -16.01 5.42 -9.18
C ASP A 69 -15.53 4.23 -10.02
N LYS A 70 -14.78 4.49 -11.09
CA LYS A 70 -14.23 3.44 -11.94
C LYS A 70 -13.15 2.62 -11.21
N LEU A 71 -12.35 3.25 -10.34
CA LEU A 71 -11.39 2.56 -9.49
C LEU A 71 -12.12 1.59 -8.55
N ALA A 72 -13.19 2.04 -7.90
CA ALA A 72 -14.02 1.22 -7.02
C ALA A 72 -14.67 0.06 -7.78
N GLU A 73 -15.34 0.34 -8.91
CA GLU A 73 -15.97 -0.68 -9.77
C GLU A 73 -15.01 -1.78 -10.22
N ARG A 74 -13.74 -1.44 -10.43
CA ARG A 74 -12.70 -2.37 -10.89
C ARG A 74 -11.87 -2.97 -9.76
N SER A 75 -12.20 -2.66 -8.52
CA SER A 75 -11.40 -3.06 -7.35
C SER A 75 -9.91 -2.73 -7.52
N ALA A 76 -9.62 -1.64 -8.24
CA ALA A 76 -8.26 -1.17 -8.49
C ALA A 76 -7.67 -0.57 -7.22
N GLY A 77 -6.37 -0.78 -7.00
CA GLY A 77 -5.63 -0.15 -5.92
C GLY A 77 -4.86 1.07 -6.39
N VAL A 78 -4.56 2.00 -5.49
CA VAL A 78 -3.80 3.21 -5.81
C VAL A 78 -2.61 3.36 -4.88
N VAL A 79 -1.43 3.57 -5.44
CA VAL A 79 -0.21 3.94 -4.72
C VAL A 79 0.03 5.42 -4.94
N LEU A 80 -0.28 6.22 -3.93
CA LEU A 80 -0.10 7.67 -3.95
C LEU A 80 1.36 8.04 -3.68
N GLY A 81 1.85 9.07 -4.35
CA GLY A 81 3.15 9.66 -4.08
C GLY A 81 3.21 10.37 -2.72
N THR A 82 4.33 11.01 -2.46
CA THR A 82 4.51 11.82 -1.24
C THR A 82 3.64 13.06 -1.30
N MET A 83 3.00 13.38 -0.17
CA MET A 83 2.19 14.58 -0.01
C MET A 83 2.98 15.69 0.70
N SER A 84 2.72 16.93 0.32
CA SER A 84 3.33 18.12 0.88
C SER A 84 2.26 19.14 1.30
N PRO A 85 2.48 19.94 2.35
CA PRO A 85 1.57 21.05 2.69
C PRO A 85 1.38 22.09 1.57
N ALA A 86 2.26 22.08 0.57
CA ALA A 86 2.18 22.97 -0.59
C ALA A 86 1.33 22.41 -1.73
N ASP A 87 0.86 21.16 -1.63
CA ASP A 87 0.00 20.55 -2.64
C ASP A 87 -1.39 21.20 -2.64
N ARG A 88 -2.11 21.04 -3.75
CA ARG A 88 -3.49 21.55 -3.86
C ARG A 88 -4.38 20.82 -2.85
N ILE A 89 -5.36 21.50 -2.31
CA ILE A 89 -6.32 20.92 -1.35
C ILE A 89 -6.99 19.67 -1.92
N ALA A 90 -7.33 19.69 -3.21
CA ALA A 90 -7.95 18.54 -3.88
C ALA A 90 -7.07 17.27 -3.85
N ASP A 91 -5.74 17.44 -3.94
CA ASP A 91 -4.78 16.34 -3.87
C ASP A 91 -4.62 15.86 -2.42
N LEU A 92 -4.67 16.77 -1.45
CA LEU A 92 -4.63 16.47 -0.02
C LEU A 92 -5.89 15.75 0.47
N GLU A 93 -7.06 16.01 -0.15
CA GLU A 93 -8.33 15.33 0.13
C GLU A 93 -8.48 13.99 -0.60
N LEU A 94 -7.65 13.71 -1.61
CA LEU A 94 -7.78 12.50 -2.43
C LEU A 94 -7.77 11.19 -1.60
N PRO A 95 -6.91 11.00 -0.58
CA PRO A 95 -6.94 9.81 0.25
C PRO A 95 -8.29 9.58 0.94
N SER A 96 -8.94 10.65 1.42
CA SER A 96 -10.26 10.54 2.07
C SER A 96 -11.36 10.18 1.06
N LYS A 97 -11.29 10.70 -0.17
CA LYS A 97 -12.23 10.37 -1.27
C LYS A 97 -12.07 8.91 -1.70
N LEU A 98 -10.84 8.41 -1.82
CA LEU A 98 -10.57 7.01 -2.13
C LEU A 98 -11.11 6.10 -1.01
N ALA A 99 -10.85 6.44 0.26
CA ALA A 99 -11.37 5.68 1.38
C ALA A 99 -12.90 5.64 1.42
N ALA A 100 -13.56 6.78 1.19
CA ALA A 100 -15.02 6.88 1.15
C ALA A 100 -15.64 6.03 0.04
N ALA A 101 -14.96 5.89 -1.09
CA ALA A 101 -15.38 5.05 -2.21
C ALA A 101 -14.95 3.57 -2.06
N GLY A 102 -14.30 3.19 -0.97
CA GLY A 102 -13.80 1.83 -0.77
C GLY A 102 -12.63 1.44 -1.66
N VAL A 103 -11.95 2.41 -2.29
CA VAL A 103 -10.75 2.16 -3.11
C VAL A 103 -9.55 1.95 -2.19
N PRO A 104 -8.89 0.78 -2.23
CA PRO A 104 -7.70 0.56 -1.44
C PRO A 104 -6.54 1.42 -1.95
N PHE A 105 -5.85 2.09 -1.04
CA PHE A 105 -4.69 2.91 -1.38
C PHE A 105 -3.60 2.81 -0.33
N CYS A 106 -2.37 3.15 -0.73
CA CYS A 106 -1.25 3.31 0.18
C CYS A 106 -0.38 4.50 -0.26
N PHE A 107 0.55 4.89 0.59
CA PHE A 107 1.53 5.92 0.27
C PHE A 107 2.86 5.27 -0.14
N ALA A 108 3.54 5.90 -1.12
CA ALA A 108 4.90 5.56 -1.50
C ALA A 108 5.86 6.70 -1.15
N GLY A 109 7.13 6.36 -0.97
CA GLY A 109 8.17 7.31 -0.64
C GLY A 109 9.11 6.76 0.44
N ARG A 110 9.98 7.61 0.96
CA ARG A 110 10.79 7.27 2.12
C ARG A 110 9.92 7.18 3.39
N PRO A 111 10.29 6.35 4.38
CA PRO A 111 9.47 6.11 5.57
C PRO A 111 8.97 7.39 6.27
N GLU A 112 9.85 8.37 6.44
CA GLU A 112 9.50 9.66 7.03
C GLU A 112 8.49 10.46 6.18
N GLN A 113 8.60 10.38 4.86
CA GLN A 113 7.68 11.06 3.93
C GLN A 113 6.30 10.39 3.91
N MET A 114 6.25 9.06 3.96
CA MET A 114 4.98 8.33 4.03
C MET A 114 4.22 8.67 5.31
N ARG A 115 4.93 8.82 6.43
CA ARG A 115 4.35 9.23 7.72
C ARG A 115 3.77 10.66 7.67
N VAL A 116 4.50 11.59 7.05
CA VAL A 116 4.01 12.97 6.80
C VAL A 116 2.76 12.95 5.91
N SER A 117 2.78 12.17 4.83
CA SER A 117 1.64 12.03 3.91
C SER A 117 0.40 11.51 4.63
N ALA A 118 0.55 10.48 5.48
CA ALA A 118 -0.55 9.94 6.27
C ALA A 118 -1.12 10.96 7.28
N ALA A 119 -0.25 11.71 7.96
CA ALA A 119 -0.67 12.75 8.90
C ALA A 119 -1.40 13.91 8.18
N LEU A 120 -0.90 14.33 7.02
CA LEU A 120 -1.58 15.33 6.17
C LEU A 120 -2.94 14.82 5.70
N ALA A 121 -3.03 13.59 5.22
CA ALA A 121 -4.30 13.00 4.78
C ALA A 121 -5.35 13.00 5.91
N VAL A 122 -4.94 12.70 7.15
CA VAL A 122 -5.85 12.78 8.32
C VAL A 122 -6.30 14.22 8.56
N ARG A 123 -5.40 15.20 8.46
CA ARG A 123 -5.77 16.61 8.58
C ARG A 123 -6.80 17.04 7.53
N TYR A 124 -6.80 16.39 6.37
CA TYR A 124 -7.72 16.65 5.25
C TYR A 124 -8.83 15.59 5.12
N GLY A 125 -9.23 14.99 6.24
CA GLY A 125 -10.47 14.23 6.37
C GLY A 125 -10.35 12.71 6.29
N LEU A 126 -9.14 12.16 6.15
CA LEU A 126 -8.96 10.71 6.21
C LEU A 126 -9.12 10.22 7.67
N ALA A 127 -9.87 9.15 7.89
CA ALA A 127 -9.93 8.49 9.19
C ALA A 127 -8.54 7.96 9.60
N ARG A 128 -8.20 8.08 10.89
CA ARG A 128 -6.88 7.65 11.43
C ARG A 128 -6.60 6.18 11.16
N GLU A 129 -7.62 5.32 11.34
CA GLU A 129 -7.52 3.87 11.09
C GLU A 129 -7.21 3.57 9.62
N ALA A 130 -7.76 4.36 8.70
CA ALA A 130 -7.47 4.24 7.26
C ALA A 130 -6.04 4.72 6.95
N ALA A 131 -5.56 5.77 7.62
CA ALA A 131 -4.18 6.24 7.48
C ALA A 131 -3.17 5.19 7.99
N HIS A 132 -3.42 4.56 9.16
CA HIS A 132 -2.62 3.45 9.65
C HIS A 132 -2.63 2.26 8.68
N ALA A 133 -3.82 1.90 8.17
CA ALA A 133 -3.95 0.83 7.19
C ALA A 133 -3.15 1.11 5.91
N ALA A 134 -3.18 2.34 5.42
CA ALA A 134 -2.45 2.76 4.22
C ALA A 134 -0.92 2.71 4.39
N LEU A 135 -0.41 2.69 5.62
CA LEU A 135 1.01 2.52 5.92
C LEU A 135 1.41 1.06 6.19
N THR A 136 0.45 0.15 6.39
CA THR A 136 0.72 -1.21 6.89
C THR A 136 0.02 -2.29 6.05
N ARG A 137 -1.23 -2.62 6.41
CA ARG A 137 -1.95 -3.77 5.81
C ARG A 137 -2.38 -3.53 4.37
N THR A 138 -2.71 -2.29 3.99
CA THR A 138 -3.18 -2.02 2.61
C THR A 138 -2.09 -2.25 1.57
N PRO A 139 -0.84 -1.75 1.71
CA PRO A 139 0.22 -2.07 0.76
C PRO A 139 0.49 -3.58 0.68
N ALA A 140 0.47 -4.31 1.79
CA ALA A 140 0.60 -5.76 1.79
C ALA A 140 -0.52 -6.44 0.98
N THR A 141 -1.76 -5.98 1.14
CA THR A 141 -2.92 -6.48 0.38
C THR A 141 -2.78 -6.17 -1.11
N LEU A 142 -2.39 -4.95 -1.46
CA LEU A 142 -2.19 -4.54 -2.86
C LEU A 142 -1.12 -5.39 -3.58
N LEU A 143 -0.09 -5.79 -2.85
CA LEU A 143 0.97 -6.66 -3.37
C LEU A 143 0.65 -8.15 -3.26
N GLY A 144 -0.46 -8.55 -2.62
CA GLY A 144 -0.83 -9.95 -2.41
C GLY A 144 -0.01 -10.63 -1.30
N GLN A 145 0.63 -9.87 -0.41
CA GLN A 145 1.51 -10.35 0.66
C GLN A 145 0.86 -10.28 2.06
N GLN A 146 -0.45 -10.06 2.14
CA GLN A 146 -1.18 -9.86 3.39
C GLN A 146 -1.19 -11.10 4.31
N ALA A 147 -0.81 -12.27 3.80
CA ALA A 147 -0.65 -13.48 4.61
C ALA A 147 0.64 -13.47 5.42
N GLU A 148 1.66 -12.73 4.96
CA GLU A 148 3.02 -12.74 5.51
C GLU A 148 3.36 -11.46 6.27
N VAL A 149 2.93 -10.29 5.77
CA VAL A 149 3.32 -8.98 6.30
C VAL A 149 2.14 -8.01 6.44
N GLY A 150 2.39 -6.85 7.07
CA GLY A 150 1.45 -5.74 7.19
C GLY A 150 0.53 -5.79 8.41
N SER A 151 0.63 -6.81 9.25
CA SER A 151 -0.14 -6.93 10.49
C SER A 151 0.62 -7.73 11.54
N LEU A 152 0.49 -7.37 12.81
CA LEU A 152 0.98 -8.14 13.95
C LEU A 152 -0.07 -9.19 14.34
N ARG A 153 -0.08 -10.32 13.63
CA ARG A 153 -0.97 -11.45 13.90
C ARG A 153 -0.23 -12.77 13.78
N GLN A 154 -0.75 -13.82 14.38
CA GLN A 154 -0.17 -15.15 14.26
C GLN A 154 -0.06 -15.57 12.78
N GLY A 155 1.11 -16.03 12.37
CA GLY A 155 1.42 -16.45 11.01
C GLY A 155 2.03 -15.34 10.12
N CYS A 156 2.05 -14.08 10.57
CA CYS A 156 2.79 -13.02 9.89
C CYS A 156 4.20 -12.85 10.47
N SER A 157 5.11 -12.32 9.66
CA SER A 157 6.43 -11.87 10.12
C SER A 157 6.29 -10.85 11.24
N ALA A 158 7.14 -10.96 12.26
CA ALA A 158 7.19 -10.01 13.37
C ALA A 158 8.03 -8.78 12.99
N ASP A 159 7.57 -8.07 11.95
CA ASP A 159 8.17 -6.84 11.44
C ASP A 159 7.38 -5.65 11.98
N PHE A 160 7.97 -4.87 12.85
CA PHE A 160 7.30 -3.70 13.40
C PHE A 160 8.28 -2.62 13.87
N VAL A 161 7.78 -1.41 13.93
CA VAL A 161 8.45 -0.24 14.48
C VAL A 161 7.71 0.26 15.71
N VAL A 162 8.43 0.82 16.66
CA VAL A 162 7.89 1.41 17.89
C VAL A 162 8.20 2.89 17.93
N PHE A 163 7.19 3.66 18.28
CA PHE A 163 7.29 5.10 18.51
C PHE A 163 6.99 5.40 20.00
N ASP A 164 7.55 6.47 20.53
CA ASP A 164 7.25 6.94 21.90
C ASP A 164 5.92 7.69 22.02
N GLY A 165 5.13 7.72 20.96
CA GLY A 165 3.82 8.33 20.87
C GLY A 165 3.02 7.80 19.68
N ASP A 166 1.99 8.56 19.29
CA ASP A 166 1.17 8.19 18.13
C ASP A 166 1.97 8.28 16.83
N LEU A 167 1.84 7.26 15.98
CA LEU A 167 2.51 7.21 14.66
C LEU A 167 2.22 8.44 13.79
N LEU A 168 1.02 9.00 13.89
CA LEU A 168 0.58 10.15 13.09
C LEU A 168 0.89 11.50 13.75
N ASP A 169 1.40 11.49 14.98
CA ASP A 169 2.01 12.66 15.60
C ASP A 169 3.47 12.77 15.17
N LEU A 170 3.78 13.74 14.33
CA LEU A 170 5.12 13.91 13.76
C LEU A 170 6.18 14.26 14.81
N SER A 171 5.79 14.65 16.03
CA SER A 171 6.70 14.84 17.16
C SER A 171 7.12 13.53 17.83
N ALA A 172 6.35 12.45 17.66
CA ALA A 172 6.67 11.13 18.18
C ALA A 172 7.92 10.57 17.48
N ARG A 173 8.86 10.09 18.29
CA ARG A 173 10.16 9.59 17.81
C ARG A 173 10.11 8.09 17.61
N HIS A 174 10.74 7.61 16.56
CA HIS A 174 11.01 6.21 16.35
C HIS A 174 12.03 5.72 17.39
N VAL A 175 11.67 4.76 18.22
CA VAL A 175 12.51 4.29 19.35
C VAL A 175 13.05 2.89 19.16
N ALA A 176 12.38 2.03 18.37
CA ALA A 176 12.88 0.68 18.13
C ALA A 176 12.30 0.06 16.86
N THR A 177 13.01 -0.93 16.29
CA THR A 177 12.59 -1.74 15.14
C THR A 177 12.87 -3.22 15.37
N TRP A 178 11.95 -4.05 14.96
CA TRP A 178 12.10 -5.51 14.84
C TRP A 178 11.88 -5.94 13.39
N VAL A 179 12.70 -6.90 12.94
CA VAL A 179 12.57 -7.58 11.64
C VAL A 179 12.65 -9.08 11.89
N ASP A 180 11.66 -9.82 11.44
CA ASP A 180 11.49 -11.26 11.71
C ASP A 180 11.61 -11.60 13.21
N GLY A 181 11.10 -10.74 14.07
CA GLY A 181 11.17 -10.88 15.53
C GLY A 181 12.55 -10.58 16.13
N VAL A 182 13.54 -10.17 15.32
CA VAL A 182 14.87 -9.78 15.78
C VAL A 182 14.92 -8.26 15.97
N HIS A 183 15.38 -7.83 17.14
CA HIS A 183 15.58 -6.41 17.42
C HIS A 183 16.79 -5.88 16.63
N VAL A 184 16.55 -4.92 15.72
CA VAL A 184 17.57 -4.40 14.78
C VAL A 184 17.94 -2.94 15.00
N TYR A 185 17.11 -2.20 15.75
CA TYR A 185 17.38 -0.79 16.04
C TYR A 185 16.73 -0.36 17.36
N GLY A 186 17.39 0.58 18.08
CA GLY A 186 16.91 1.18 19.34
C GLY A 186 17.48 0.50 20.58
N GLU A 187 17.04 0.95 21.77
CA GLU A 187 17.45 0.34 23.03
C GLU A 187 16.65 -0.95 23.27
N SER A 188 17.36 -2.07 23.40
CA SER A 188 16.77 -3.28 23.92
C SER A 188 16.55 -3.10 25.43
N HIS A 189 15.31 -2.84 25.86
CA HIS A 189 14.98 -3.02 27.28
C HIS A 189 15.09 -4.52 27.57
N SER A 190 16.29 -4.96 27.98
CA SER A 190 16.44 -6.27 28.62
C SER A 190 15.55 -6.25 29.85
N HIS A 191 14.41 -6.87 29.78
CA HIS A 191 13.59 -7.17 30.94
C HIS A 191 14.41 -8.17 31.76
N SER A 192 15.27 -7.68 32.69
CA SER A 192 15.85 -8.51 33.73
C SER A 192 14.67 -9.02 34.56
N PRO A 193 14.40 -10.34 34.57
CA PRO A 193 13.43 -10.87 35.50
C PRO A 193 13.97 -10.53 36.89
N ASN A 194 13.21 -9.72 37.62
CA ASN A 194 13.51 -9.32 38.99
C ASN A 194 13.63 -10.60 39.85
N ASN A 195 14.85 -11.01 40.09
CA ASN A 195 15.17 -12.16 40.95
C ASN A 195 15.00 -11.73 42.41
N SER A 196 13.79 -11.41 42.83
CA SER A 196 13.42 -11.21 44.22
C SER A 196 13.09 -12.56 44.87
N ARG A 197 14.09 -13.42 45.01
CA ARG A 197 14.07 -14.54 45.93
C ARG A 197 15.46 -14.74 46.52
N ALA A 198 15.73 -14.08 47.64
CA ALA A 198 16.58 -14.58 48.70
C ALA A 198 16.54 -13.60 49.88
N ASN A 199 15.72 -13.91 50.86
CA ASN A 199 16.16 -14.00 52.24
C ASN A 199 15.01 -14.38 53.14
N ARG A 200 14.93 -15.64 53.44
CA ARG A 200 14.69 -16.17 54.80
C ARG A 200 15.19 -17.60 54.89
#